data_0f467c77684086294865a4418aa8e9c1
#
_entry.id   0f467c77684086294865a4418aa8e9c1
#
_cell.length_a   1.000
_cell.length_b   1.000
_cell.length_c   1.000
_cell.angle_alpha   90.00
_cell.angle_beta   90.00
_cell.angle_gamma   90.00
#
_symmetry.space_group_name_H-M   'P 1'
#
loop_
_entity.id
_entity.type
_entity.pdbx_description
1 polymer ?
#
loop_
_entity_poly.entity_id
_entity_poly.type
_entity_poly.pdbx_seq_one_letter_code
_entity_poly.pdbx_strand_id
1 'polypeptide(L)'
;MSQIRQCAVDTIHAEADAVSRLATLLTDDFEGAVRAILACTGKVVVTGMGKSGLIGKKIAATLASTGTPAFFLHPGEAYHGDLGMISRNDIVLAMANSGQTDEILRLIPFMQ
;
A
#
# COMPACT_ATOMS: atom_id res chain seq x y z
N MET A 1 -29.15 22.33 12.60
CA MET A 1 -28.09 22.00 11.62
C MET A 1 -28.76 21.55 10.33
N SER A 2 -28.26 21.95 9.15
CA SER A 2 -28.82 21.53 7.88
C SER A 2 -28.55 20.04 7.66
N GLN A 3 -29.36 19.39 6.82
CA GLN A 3 -29.14 17.99 6.46
C GLN A 3 -27.80 17.79 5.79
N ILE A 4 -27.36 18.76 5.00
CA ILE A 4 -26.05 18.68 4.33
C ILE A 4 -24.91 18.64 5.36
N ARG A 5 -24.98 19.55 6.34
CA ARG A 5 -23.97 19.59 7.40
C ARG A 5 -24.02 18.35 8.27
N GLN A 6 -25.23 17.87 8.59
CA GLN A 6 -25.40 16.66 9.39
C GLN A 6 -24.80 15.44 8.68
N CYS A 7 -25.01 15.33 7.37
CA CYS A 7 -24.41 14.26 6.57
C CYS A 7 -22.88 14.30 6.65
N ALA A 8 -22.29 15.49 6.56
CA ALA A 8 -20.83 15.64 6.68
C ALA A 8 -20.34 15.21 8.06
N VAL A 9 -21.05 15.63 9.12
CA VAL A 9 -20.67 15.24 10.49
C VAL A 9 -20.77 13.74 10.68
N ASP A 10 -21.83 13.12 10.19
CA ASP A 10 -22.03 11.67 10.31
C ASP A 10 -20.94 10.90 9.56
N THR A 11 -20.55 11.38 8.39
CA THR A 11 -19.47 10.78 7.60
C THR A 11 -18.13 10.86 8.34
N ILE A 12 -17.82 12.01 8.90
CA ILE A 12 -16.58 12.21 9.67
C ILE A 12 -16.55 11.26 10.87
N HIS A 13 -17.66 11.14 11.61
CA HIS A 13 -17.73 10.23 12.75
C HIS A 13 -17.59 8.78 12.33
N ALA A 14 -18.23 8.38 11.22
CA ALA A 14 -18.12 7.02 10.70
C ALA A 14 -16.69 6.70 10.32
N GLU A 15 -15.98 7.62 9.66
CA GLU A 15 -14.58 7.44 9.29
C GLU A 15 -13.68 7.39 10.52
N ALA A 16 -13.92 8.27 11.50
CA ALA A 16 -13.14 8.28 12.73
C ALA A 16 -13.29 6.97 13.49
N ASP A 17 -14.51 6.43 13.58
CA ASP A 17 -14.77 5.16 14.23
C ASP A 17 -14.09 4.01 13.50
N ALA A 18 -14.10 4.02 12.16
CA ALA A 18 -13.44 3.00 11.35
C ALA A 18 -11.93 3.01 11.59
N VAL A 19 -11.31 4.18 11.60
CA VAL A 19 -9.88 4.33 11.89
C VAL A 19 -9.56 3.85 13.31
N SER A 20 -10.38 4.22 14.28
CA SER A 20 -10.20 3.79 15.68
C SER A 20 -10.24 2.28 15.82
N ARG A 21 -11.13 1.61 15.08
CA ARG A 21 -11.23 0.14 15.11
C ARG A 21 -9.99 -0.55 14.55
N LEU A 22 -9.22 0.10 13.67
CA LEU A 22 -7.99 -0.48 13.13
C LEU A 22 -7.02 -0.87 14.25
N ALA A 23 -7.00 -0.11 15.34
CA ALA A 23 -6.11 -0.41 16.46
C ALA A 23 -6.36 -1.80 17.04
N THR A 24 -7.60 -2.30 16.99
CA THR A 24 -7.95 -3.62 17.49
C THR A 24 -7.66 -4.74 16.51
N LEU A 25 -7.36 -4.40 15.25
CA LEU A 25 -7.11 -5.36 14.18
C LEU A 25 -5.61 -5.57 13.94
N LEU A 26 -4.75 -4.77 14.55
CA LEU A 26 -3.30 -4.93 14.39
C LEU A 26 -2.84 -6.21 15.05
N THR A 27 -2.00 -6.96 14.34
CA THR A 27 -1.46 -8.23 14.79
C THR A 27 0.05 -8.21 14.70
N ASP A 28 0.68 -9.33 15.06
CA ASP A 28 2.13 -9.50 14.90
C ASP A 28 2.57 -9.36 13.44
N ASP A 29 1.67 -9.60 12.49
CA ASP A 29 1.97 -9.41 11.07
C ASP A 29 2.30 -7.96 10.74
N PHE A 30 1.60 -7.00 11.37
CA PHE A 30 1.91 -5.59 11.20
C PHE A 30 3.32 -5.27 11.71
N GLU A 31 3.65 -5.74 12.90
CA GLU A 31 4.98 -5.53 13.46
C GLU A 31 6.05 -6.18 12.58
N GLY A 32 5.78 -7.40 12.10
CA GLY A 32 6.70 -8.10 11.19
C GLY A 32 6.94 -7.31 9.92
N ALA A 33 5.91 -6.72 9.34
CA ALA A 33 6.03 -5.89 8.15
C ALA A 33 6.89 -4.65 8.39
N VAL A 34 6.67 -3.97 9.52
CA VAL A 34 7.48 -2.80 9.89
C VAL A 34 8.94 -3.19 10.09
N ARG A 35 9.21 -4.30 10.78
CA ARG A 35 10.59 -4.78 10.98
C ARG A 35 11.27 -5.13 9.68
N ALA A 36 10.54 -5.76 8.74
CA ALA A 36 11.06 -6.10 7.43
C ALA A 36 11.46 -4.85 6.65
N ILE A 37 10.63 -3.80 6.70
CA ILE A 37 10.93 -2.53 6.03
C ILE A 37 12.16 -1.86 6.67
N LEU A 38 12.24 -1.87 8.00
CA LEU A 38 13.38 -1.29 8.71
C LEU A 38 14.69 -2.02 8.40
N ALA A 39 14.64 -3.32 8.19
CA ALA A 39 15.82 -4.14 7.89
C ALA A 39 16.14 -4.17 6.39
N CYS A 40 15.30 -3.60 5.56
CA CYS A 40 15.48 -3.62 4.11
C CYS A 40 16.72 -2.83 3.69
N THR A 41 17.60 -3.46 2.93
CA THR A 41 18.82 -2.82 2.41
C THR A 41 18.63 -2.25 1.01
N GLY A 42 17.50 -2.56 0.36
CA GLY A 42 17.14 -2.03 -0.94
C GLY A 42 16.03 -0.98 -0.83
N LYS A 43 15.09 -1.05 -1.77
CA LYS A 43 13.96 -0.11 -1.85
C LYS A 43 12.68 -0.81 -1.45
N VAL A 44 11.70 -0.03 -0.99
CA VAL A 44 10.32 -0.50 -0.84
C VAL A 44 9.59 -0.21 -2.15
N VAL A 45 9.17 -1.26 -2.83
CA VAL A 45 8.44 -1.15 -4.09
C VAL A 45 6.96 -1.29 -3.76
N VAL A 46 6.20 -0.22 -3.95
CA VAL A 46 4.77 -0.21 -3.66
C VAL A 46 4.00 -0.41 -4.96
N THR A 47 3.04 -1.32 -4.97
CA THR A 47 2.23 -1.58 -6.16
C THR A 47 0.77 -1.77 -5.78
N GLY A 48 -0.12 -1.51 -6.73
CA GLY A 48 -1.56 -1.64 -6.56
C GLY A 48 -2.30 -1.12 -7.78
N MET A 49 -3.53 -1.58 -7.96
CA MET A 49 -4.38 -1.19 -9.07
C MET A 49 -5.45 -0.20 -8.62
N GLY A 50 -5.91 0.66 -9.55
CA GLY A 50 -7.03 1.56 -9.33
C GLY A 50 -6.82 2.48 -8.13
N LYS A 51 -7.81 2.55 -7.25
CA LYS A 51 -7.75 3.40 -6.06
C LYS A 51 -6.68 2.94 -5.07
N SER A 52 -6.47 1.63 -4.94
CA SER A 52 -5.37 1.09 -4.13
C SER A 52 -4.02 1.56 -4.65
N GLY A 53 -3.87 1.64 -5.98
CA GLY A 53 -2.66 2.17 -6.61
C GLY A 53 -2.43 3.64 -6.29
N LEU A 54 -3.48 4.45 -6.27
CA LEU A 54 -3.37 5.88 -5.92
C LEU A 54 -2.90 6.06 -4.48
N ILE A 55 -3.45 5.26 -3.56
CA ILE A 55 -3.01 5.27 -2.16
C ILE A 55 -1.57 4.78 -2.07
N GLY A 56 -1.22 3.74 -2.83
CA GLY A 56 0.13 3.21 -2.89
C GLY A 56 1.14 4.25 -3.34
N LYS A 57 0.81 5.06 -4.34
CA LYS A 57 1.66 6.16 -4.79
C LYS A 57 1.91 7.17 -3.67
N LYS A 58 0.88 7.50 -2.89
CA LYS A 58 1.01 8.40 -1.76
C LYS A 58 1.93 7.81 -0.70
N ILE A 59 1.76 6.53 -0.40
CA ILE A 59 2.60 5.83 0.58
C ILE A 59 4.06 5.83 0.14
N ALA A 60 4.33 5.47 -1.13
CA ALA A 60 5.68 5.48 -1.67
C ALA A 60 6.33 6.86 -1.57
N ALA A 61 5.59 7.91 -1.92
CA ALA A 61 6.08 9.27 -1.84
C ALA A 61 6.38 9.68 -0.39
N THR A 62 5.53 9.28 0.55
CA THR A 62 5.73 9.56 1.97
C THR A 62 6.96 8.84 2.52
N LEU A 63 7.13 7.56 2.18
CA LEU A 63 8.31 6.80 2.58
C LEU A 63 9.59 7.46 2.04
N ALA A 64 9.60 7.79 0.76
CA ALA A 64 10.77 8.42 0.13
C ALA A 64 11.11 9.76 0.78
N SER A 65 10.09 10.58 1.07
CA SER A 65 10.31 11.90 1.66
C SER A 65 10.73 11.84 3.14
N THR A 66 10.49 10.72 3.81
CA THR A 66 10.86 10.55 5.22
C THR A 66 12.08 9.65 5.42
N GLY A 67 12.83 9.38 4.36
CA GLY A 67 14.12 8.71 4.46
C GLY A 67 14.15 7.24 4.12
N THR A 68 13.02 6.65 3.73
CA THR A 68 12.97 5.24 3.28
C THR A 68 12.90 5.21 1.77
N PRO A 69 13.94 4.72 1.07
CA PRO A 69 13.89 4.64 -0.40
C PRO A 69 12.69 3.81 -0.85
N ALA A 70 11.83 4.40 -1.66
CA ALA A 70 10.61 3.76 -2.12
C ALA A 70 10.17 4.34 -3.45
N PHE A 71 9.51 3.53 -4.26
CA PHE A 71 8.85 4.00 -5.46
C PHE A 71 7.61 3.16 -5.74
N PHE A 72 6.71 3.71 -6.54
CA PHE A 72 5.50 3.01 -6.96
C PHE A 72 5.72 2.34 -8.31
N LEU A 73 5.29 1.09 -8.42
CA LEU A 73 5.34 0.31 -9.65
C LEU A 73 3.92 -0.11 -10.01
N HIS A 74 3.39 0.39 -11.14
CA HIS A 74 2.06 0.00 -11.60
C HIS A 74 2.09 -1.46 -12.06
N PRO A 75 1.15 -2.33 -11.62
CA PRO A 75 1.18 -3.75 -11.99
C PRO A 75 1.15 -4.00 -13.49
N GLY A 76 0.39 -3.21 -14.25
CA GLY A 76 0.36 -3.32 -15.72
C GLY A 76 1.71 -3.04 -16.34
N GLU A 77 2.39 -1.98 -15.89
CA GLU A 77 3.73 -1.64 -16.38
C GLU A 77 4.76 -2.69 -15.98
N ALA A 78 4.63 -3.22 -14.75
CA ALA A 78 5.51 -4.29 -14.28
C ALA A 78 5.41 -5.51 -15.17
N TYR A 79 4.20 -5.91 -15.54
CA TYR A 79 3.97 -7.07 -16.41
C TYR A 79 4.60 -6.85 -17.79
N HIS A 80 4.69 -5.60 -18.25
CA HIS A 80 5.26 -5.25 -19.55
C HIS A 80 6.77 -4.95 -19.51
N GLY A 81 7.45 -5.24 -18.42
CA GLY A 81 8.90 -5.14 -18.36
C GLY A 81 9.49 -4.41 -17.16
N ASP A 82 8.72 -3.57 -16.46
CA ASP A 82 9.24 -2.77 -15.34
C ASP A 82 9.63 -3.61 -14.12
N LEU A 83 9.32 -4.92 -14.12
CA LEU A 83 9.80 -5.84 -13.08
C LEU A 83 11.32 -5.85 -12.96
N GLY A 84 12.03 -5.49 -14.03
CA GLY A 84 13.49 -5.37 -13.98
C GLY A 84 13.97 -4.30 -13.00
N MET A 85 13.09 -3.41 -12.53
CA MET A 85 13.44 -2.40 -11.53
C MET A 85 13.51 -2.97 -10.12
N ILE A 86 13.02 -4.20 -9.90
CA ILE A 86 13.02 -4.86 -8.60
C ILE A 86 14.30 -5.70 -8.46
N SER A 87 15.01 -5.52 -7.37
CA SER A 87 16.20 -6.29 -7.05
C SER A 87 15.94 -7.21 -5.85
N ARG A 88 16.90 -8.11 -5.59
CA ARG A 88 16.77 -9.09 -4.50
C ARG A 88 16.66 -8.47 -3.11
N ASN A 89 17.24 -7.28 -2.94
CA ASN A 89 17.26 -6.61 -1.65
C ASN A 89 16.03 -5.73 -1.42
N ASP A 90 15.12 -5.68 -2.39
CA ASP A 90 13.91 -4.87 -2.31
C ASP A 90 12.79 -5.63 -1.61
N ILE A 91 11.86 -4.87 -1.03
CA ILE A 91 10.62 -5.38 -0.47
C ILE A 91 9.47 -4.87 -1.34
N VAL A 92 8.53 -5.75 -1.65
CA VAL A 92 7.33 -5.38 -2.41
C VAL A 92 6.15 -5.28 -1.45
N LEU A 93 5.50 -4.12 -1.46
CA LEU A 93 4.26 -3.87 -0.72
C LEU A 93 3.12 -3.80 -1.74
N ALA A 94 2.37 -4.89 -1.87
CA ALA A 94 1.25 -4.98 -2.79
C ALA A 94 -0.05 -4.64 -2.07
N MET A 95 -0.81 -3.69 -2.64
CA MET A 95 -2.05 -3.20 -2.05
C MET A 95 -3.23 -3.57 -2.93
N ALA A 96 -4.16 -4.35 -2.37
CA ALA A 96 -5.39 -4.73 -3.05
C ALA A 96 -6.50 -4.90 -2.02
N ASN A 97 -7.68 -4.36 -2.32
CA ASN A 97 -8.81 -4.46 -1.41
C ASN A 97 -9.27 -5.92 -1.23
N SER A 98 -9.26 -6.70 -2.32
CA SER A 98 -9.65 -8.12 -2.29
C SER A 98 -8.46 -9.06 -2.14
N GLY A 99 -7.24 -8.57 -2.35
CA GLY A 99 -6.05 -9.40 -2.43
C GLY A 99 -5.94 -10.23 -3.71
N GLN A 100 -6.85 -10.05 -4.66
CA GLN A 100 -6.98 -10.91 -5.83
C GLN A 100 -7.18 -10.12 -7.13
N THR A 101 -6.55 -8.96 -7.27
CA THR A 101 -6.56 -8.22 -8.54
C THR A 101 -5.72 -8.99 -9.55
N ASP A 102 -6.27 -9.25 -10.74
CA ASP A 102 -5.64 -10.07 -11.78
C ASP A 102 -4.23 -9.61 -12.12
N GLU A 103 -4.00 -8.31 -12.27
CA GLU A 103 -2.69 -7.77 -12.61
C GLU A 103 -1.67 -8.06 -11.53
N ILE A 104 -2.07 -8.02 -10.25
CA ILE A 104 -1.18 -8.34 -9.14
C ILE A 104 -0.89 -9.84 -9.14
N LEU A 105 -1.90 -10.69 -9.36
CA LEU A 105 -1.72 -12.13 -9.41
C LEU A 105 -0.76 -12.54 -10.53
N ARG A 106 -0.76 -11.81 -11.66
CA ARG A 106 0.17 -12.06 -12.76
C ARG A 106 1.62 -11.74 -12.39
N LEU A 107 1.84 -10.85 -11.43
CA LEU A 107 3.19 -10.48 -11.01
C LEU A 107 3.81 -11.47 -10.02
N ILE A 108 3.01 -12.16 -9.21
CA ILE A 108 3.49 -13.02 -8.14
C ILE A 108 4.55 -14.03 -8.64
N PRO A 109 4.34 -14.75 -9.76
CA PRO A 109 5.34 -15.69 -10.24
C PRO A 109 6.68 -15.05 -10.61
N PHE A 110 6.70 -13.78 -10.99
CA PHE A 110 7.89 -13.05 -11.40
C PHE A 110 8.67 -12.45 -10.21
N MET A 111 8.01 -12.34 -9.05
CA MET A 111 8.59 -11.76 -7.83
C MET A 111 9.22 -12.79 -6.91
N GLN A 112 9.02 -14.06 -7.18
CA GLN A 112 9.54 -15.16 -6.35
C GLN A 112 10.97 -15.58 -6.73
#